data_caca5c4b7e43395fe296266e0d818cc7
#
_entry.id   caca5c4b7e43395fe296266e0d818cc7
#
_cell.length_a   1.000
_cell.length_b   1.000
_cell.length_c   1.000
_cell.angle_alpha   90.00
_cell.angle_beta   90.00
_cell.angle_gamma   90.00
#
_symmetry.space_group_name_H-M   'P 1'
#
loop_
_entity.id
_entity.type
_entity.pdbx_description
1 polymer ?
#
loop_
_entity_poly.entity_id
_entity_poly.type
_entity_poly.pdbx_seq_one_letter_code
_entity_poly.pdbx_strand_id
1 'polypeptide(L)'
;MVVLLSAGAAFAQAEGEVITKKYENGSVYEGTFKAGLQDGIGTYTLTNGFEYTGGWVAGVIQGAGVARYPNGSVYDGAFAKGLPDGKGKITYADGGSYEGDWQAGKITGKGRAVSAGGLVYEGAFLEGARHGIGVTTDASGNRYEGNWAEGLKDGAGKNTYADGAVYDGAWVKGARAGKGTLTMPDGLTYVGDWAAGQINGVGRLTQPNGDVYDGPFVEGLRQGEGLVTYAMGDRYQGGFMADKRAGNGTFTAKDGSSYTGAWVAGAMQGAGRMVYADGSTYEGNFKADRPDGAGKITYPDGSGYEGAWVAGAMTGRGKIAYANKAAYDGAVVAGQPQGIGVMTYGDGYRYEGGWKAGLRDGVGTATWADGTMYKGNFRAGLRDGKGELVQSDGFRYSGDWLAGEMQGQAVATYPSGDVYEGGFVQGKRDGAGKLTYKGGEVSEGIWKAGIMTGPLPAAVPEEAVPVAPVDP
;
A
#
# COMPACT_ATOMS: atom_id res chain seq x y z
N MET A 1 13.58 83.39 -30.31
CA MET A 1 14.74 83.70 -31.22
C MET A 1 15.79 82.62 -30.99
N VAL A 2 15.92 81.68 -31.93
CA VAL A 2 16.92 80.59 -31.86
C VAL A 2 18.22 81.07 -32.47
N VAL A 3 19.26 81.23 -31.68
CA VAL A 3 20.59 81.61 -32.15
C VAL A 3 21.49 80.37 -32.21
N LEU A 4 21.91 79.92 -33.40
CA LEU A 4 22.91 78.91 -33.63
C LEU A 4 24.32 79.52 -33.35
N LEU A 5 25.02 79.07 -32.28
CA LEU A 5 26.39 79.55 -31.96
C LEU A 5 27.42 78.47 -32.26
N SER A 6 28.42 78.78 -33.14
CA SER A 6 29.62 77.98 -33.30
C SER A 6 30.58 78.28 -32.15
N ALA A 7 31.35 77.25 -31.70
CA ALA A 7 32.35 77.38 -30.60
C ALA A 7 33.29 78.52 -30.80
N GLY A 8 33.31 79.56 -29.90
CA GLY A 8 34.32 80.59 -29.90
C GLY A 8 33.92 81.99 -29.38
N ALA A 9 32.71 82.27 -29.04
CA ALA A 9 32.27 83.54 -28.49
C ALA A 9 31.67 83.35 -27.06
N ALA A 10 32.28 83.88 -26.03
CA ALA A 10 31.71 84.06 -24.71
C ALA A 10 30.62 85.14 -24.81
N PHE A 11 29.34 84.75 -24.93
CA PHE A 11 28.26 85.72 -24.80
C PHE A 11 27.82 85.77 -23.36
N ALA A 12 27.65 86.92 -22.78
CA ALA A 12 26.92 87.14 -21.53
C ALA A 12 25.48 86.81 -21.78
N GLN A 13 25.02 85.74 -21.19
CA GLN A 13 23.71 85.14 -21.39
C GLN A 13 22.77 85.70 -20.30
N ALA A 14 21.54 86.11 -20.61
CA ALA A 14 20.51 86.42 -19.65
C ALA A 14 20.08 85.13 -19.00
N GLU A 15 20.01 85.09 -17.63
CA GLU A 15 19.50 83.93 -16.91
C GLU A 15 18.05 83.61 -17.33
N GLY A 16 17.82 82.40 -17.85
CA GLY A 16 16.50 81.93 -18.24
C GLY A 16 16.16 81.91 -19.75
N GLU A 17 17.05 82.38 -20.65
CA GLU A 17 16.85 82.32 -22.09
C GLU A 17 17.12 80.86 -22.58
N VAL A 18 16.17 80.27 -23.33
CA VAL A 18 16.37 78.96 -23.99
C VAL A 18 17.17 79.07 -25.22
N ILE A 19 18.31 78.36 -25.29
CA ILE A 19 19.24 78.35 -26.38
C ILE A 19 19.44 76.96 -26.95
N THR A 20 19.54 76.86 -28.30
CA THR A 20 19.95 75.67 -29.00
C THR A 20 21.42 75.65 -29.25
N LYS A 21 22.22 74.72 -28.68
CA LYS A 21 23.64 74.55 -28.90
C LYS A 21 23.89 73.17 -29.55
N LYS A 22 24.52 73.19 -30.71
CA LYS A 22 25.01 72.01 -31.42
C LYS A 22 26.54 71.84 -31.10
N TYR A 23 26.91 70.65 -30.71
CA TYR A 23 28.24 70.23 -30.35
C TYR A 23 28.95 69.59 -31.57
N GLU A 24 30.29 69.53 -31.56
CA GLU A 24 31.13 68.99 -32.65
C GLU A 24 30.79 67.48 -32.91
N ASN A 25 30.45 66.75 -31.94
CA ASN A 25 30.08 65.36 -32.06
C ASN A 25 28.66 65.16 -32.64
N GLY A 26 27.97 66.23 -33.04
CA GLY A 26 26.64 66.23 -33.61
C GLY A 26 25.46 66.21 -32.60
N SER A 27 25.75 66.09 -31.29
CA SER A 27 24.71 66.20 -30.27
C SER A 27 24.18 67.62 -30.18
N VAL A 28 22.94 67.76 -29.71
CA VAL A 28 22.21 69.01 -29.57
C VAL A 28 21.69 69.18 -28.16
N TYR A 29 21.88 70.36 -27.58
CA TYR A 29 21.20 70.75 -26.36
C TYR A 29 20.29 71.95 -26.63
N GLU A 30 19.08 71.94 -26.20
CA GLU A 30 18.12 73.00 -26.20
C GLU A 30 17.59 73.28 -24.77
N GLY A 31 17.96 74.43 -24.22
CA GLY A 31 17.65 74.73 -22.82
C GLY A 31 18.32 75.93 -22.26
N THR A 32 18.24 76.10 -20.95
CA THR A 32 18.84 77.24 -20.23
C THR A 32 20.28 76.99 -19.89
N PHE A 33 21.05 78.07 -19.79
CA PHE A 33 22.47 78.06 -19.43
C PHE A 33 22.70 79.01 -18.28
N LYS A 34 23.72 78.70 -17.42
CA LYS A 34 24.23 79.56 -16.39
C LYS A 34 25.78 79.43 -16.41
N ALA A 35 26.45 80.55 -16.45
CA ALA A 35 27.93 80.60 -16.53
C ALA A 35 28.55 79.69 -17.64
N GLY A 36 27.87 79.55 -18.79
CA GLY A 36 28.27 78.73 -19.92
C GLY A 36 28.02 77.25 -19.83
N LEU A 37 27.45 76.77 -18.75
CA LEU A 37 27.05 75.36 -18.49
C LEU A 37 25.53 75.21 -18.58
N GLN A 38 25.01 73.99 -18.97
CA GLN A 38 23.58 73.65 -18.92
C GLN A 38 23.14 73.82 -17.48
N ASP A 39 22.07 74.58 -17.27
CA ASP A 39 21.51 74.87 -15.93
C ASP A 39 20.03 75.17 -16.06
N GLY A 40 19.19 74.61 -15.22
CA GLY A 40 17.72 74.70 -15.31
C GLY A 40 17.07 73.54 -16.08
N ILE A 41 16.13 73.80 -16.98
CA ILE A 41 15.45 72.78 -17.77
C ILE A 41 15.97 72.77 -19.23
N GLY A 42 16.23 71.59 -19.76
CA GLY A 42 16.68 71.44 -21.14
C GLY A 42 16.53 70.03 -21.70
N THR A 43 16.55 69.97 -23.05
CA THR A 43 16.55 68.72 -23.82
C THR A 43 17.93 68.49 -24.43
N TYR A 44 18.51 67.31 -24.24
CA TYR A 44 19.77 66.87 -24.81
C TYR A 44 19.58 65.65 -25.68
N THR A 45 19.90 65.77 -26.97
CA THR A 45 19.78 64.72 -27.95
C THR A 45 21.14 64.28 -28.48
N LEU A 46 21.47 62.99 -28.36
CA LEU A 46 22.65 62.40 -28.92
C LEU A 46 22.40 61.82 -30.32
N THR A 47 23.49 61.73 -31.12
CA THR A 47 23.44 61.17 -32.48
C THR A 47 23.07 59.70 -32.56
N ASN A 48 23.22 58.96 -31.44
CA ASN A 48 22.83 57.55 -31.33
C ASN A 48 21.29 57.34 -31.04
N GLY A 49 20.51 58.45 -30.93
CA GLY A 49 19.11 58.42 -30.62
C GLY A 49 18.76 58.52 -29.14
N PHE A 50 19.74 58.66 -28.22
CA PHE A 50 19.44 58.99 -26.82
C PHE A 50 18.90 60.41 -26.71
N GLU A 51 17.83 60.61 -25.96
CA GLU A 51 17.23 61.88 -25.63
C GLU A 51 16.96 62.01 -24.13
N TYR A 52 17.37 63.14 -23.54
CA TYR A 52 17.01 63.49 -22.16
C TYR A 52 16.32 64.85 -22.16
N THR A 53 15.15 64.94 -21.48
CA THR A 53 14.47 66.19 -21.19
C THR A 53 14.29 66.31 -19.68
N GLY A 54 14.79 67.35 -19.04
CA GLY A 54 14.65 67.54 -17.61
C GLY A 54 15.63 68.51 -17.00
N GLY A 55 15.89 68.35 -15.71
CA GLY A 55 16.71 69.25 -14.91
C GLY A 55 18.23 69.10 -15.17
N TRP A 56 18.92 70.23 -15.16
CA TRP A 56 20.35 70.37 -15.28
C TRP A 56 20.90 71.27 -14.19
N VAL A 57 22.04 70.93 -13.61
CA VAL A 57 22.75 71.77 -12.65
C VAL A 57 24.24 71.77 -13.02
N ALA A 58 24.79 72.93 -13.35
CA ALA A 58 26.24 73.11 -13.70
C ALA A 58 26.75 72.07 -14.70
N GLY A 59 26.00 71.83 -15.77
CA GLY A 59 26.34 70.90 -16.85
C GLY A 59 26.05 69.45 -16.61
N VAL A 60 25.42 69.07 -15.48
CA VAL A 60 25.11 67.69 -15.12
C VAL A 60 23.60 67.49 -15.03
N ILE A 61 23.10 66.39 -15.57
CA ILE A 61 21.72 65.99 -15.40
C ILE A 61 21.41 65.79 -13.90
N GLN A 62 20.41 66.49 -13.41
CA GLN A 62 20.07 66.52 -11.98
C GLN A 62 18.57 66.87 -11.82
N GLY A 63 17.88 66.18 -10.84
CA GLY A 63 16.47 66.44 -10.61
C GLY A 63 15.51 65.58 -11.41
N ALA A 64 14.29 66.01 -11.64
CA ALA A 64 13.34 65.24 -12.44
C ALA A 64 13.60 65.36 -13.95
N GLY A 65 13.36 64.26 -14.68
CA GLY A 65 13.52 64.24 -16.12
C GLY A 65 13.08 62.93 -16.77
N VAL A 66 12.98 62.99 -18.11
CA VAL A 66 12.64 61.82 -18.95
C VAL A 66 13.86 61.50 -19.85
N ALA A 67 14.32 60.27 -19.80
CA ALA A 67 15.33 59.74 -20.71
C ALA A 67 14.72 58.71 -21.65
N ARG A 68 14.92 58.89 -22.97
CA ARG A 68 14.58 57.95 -24.02
C ARG A 68 15.85 57.31 -24.53
N TYR A 69 15.94 56.00 -24.41
CA TYR A 69 17.11 55.24 -24.78
C TYR A 69 17.02 54.74 -26.25
N PRO A 70 18.16 54.53 -26.93
CA PRO A 70 18.20 54.06 -28.32
C PRO A 70 17.48 52.70 -28.54
N ASN A 71 17.41 51.88 -27.49
CA ASN A 71 16.71 50.58 -27.52
C ASN A 71 15.19 50.68 -27.36
N GLY A 72 14.62 51.93 -27.35
CA GLY A 72 13.19 52.18 -27.21
C GLY A 72 12.68 52.23 -25.75
N SER A 73 13.55 52.00 -24.75
CA SER A 73 13.16 52.14 -23.34
C SER A 73 13.01 53.61 -22.95
N VAL A 74 12.11 53.92 -22.04
CA VAL A 74 11.84 55.26 -21.54
C VAL A 74 11.91 55.23 -20.01
N TYR A 75 12.79 56.05 -19.43
CA TYR A 75 12.84 56.31 -17.99
C TYR A 75 12.23 57.68 -17.70
N ASP A 76 11.35 57.74 -16.70
CA ASP A 76 10.75 58.95 -16.18
C ASP A 76 10.96 58.99 -14.67
N GLY A 77 11.72 59.93 -14.15
CA GLY A 77 12.03 59.94 -12.72
C GLY A 77 13.15 60.90 -12.33
N ALA A 78 13.63 60.68 -11.13
CA ALA A 78 14.70 61.48 -10.53
C ALA A 78 16.09 61.07 -11.05
N PHE A 79 16.96 62.04 -11.22
CA PHE A 79 18.36 61.88 -11.61
C PHE A 79 19.29 62.56 -10.60
N ALA A 80 20.42 61.96 -10.34
CA ALA A 80 21.53 62.58 -9.67
C ALA A 80 22.85 62.21 -10.38
N LYS A 81 23.72 63.22 -10.61
CA LYS A 81 25.01 63.04 -11.25
C LYS A 81 24.95 62.34 -12.62
N GLY A 82 23.89 62.59 -13.39
CA GLY A 82 23.70 62.02 -14.72
C GLY A 82 23.09 60.61 -14.74
N LEU A 83 22.75 60.03 -13.61
CA LEU A 83 22.19 58.66 -13.49
C LEU A 83 20.81 58.69 -12.84
N PRO A 84 19.90 57.74 -13.17
CA PRO A 84 18.69 57.51 -12.39
C PRO A 84 19.02 57.36 -10.90
N ASP A 85 18.39 58.16 -10.04
CA ASP A 85 18.63 58.16 -8.60
C ASP A 85 17.42 58.76 -7.87
N GLY A 86 16.84 58.04 -6.93
CA GLY A 86 15.58 58.38 -6.30
C GLY A 86 14.39 57.56 -6.84
N LYS A 87 13.20 58.15 -6.91
CA LYS A 87 12.02 57.52 -7.48
C LYS A 87 11.95 57.68 -9.00
N GLY A 88 11.63 56.60 -9.70
CA GLY A 88 11.47 56.65 -11.15
C GLY A 88 10.80 55.39 -11.71
N LYS A 89 10.32 55.58 -12.95
CA LYS A 89 9.68 54.51 -13.75
C LYS A 89 10.45 54.30 -15.04
N ILE A 90 10.83 53.07 -15.33
CA ILE A 90 11.27 52.66 -16.67
C ILE A 90 10.21 51.83 -17.36
N THR A 91 9.93 52.12 -18.62
CA THR A 91 9.17 51.27 -19.51
C THR A 91 10.13 50.75 -20.57
N TYR A 92 10.25 49.45 -20.67
CA TYR A 92 11.12 48.77 -21.62
C TYR A 92 10.46 48.66 -23.00
N ALA A 93 11.26 48.46 -24.04
CA ALA A 93 10.79 48.36 -25.42
C ALA A 93 9.87 47.16 -25.65
N ASP A 94 10.00 46.11 -24.85
CA ASP A 94 9.15 44.91 -24.89
C ASP A 94 7.78 45.06 -24.16
N GLY A 95 7.52 46.25 -23.60
CA GLY A 95 6.33 46.56 -22.83
C GLY A 95 6.42 46.26 -21.35
N GLY A 96 7.51 45.68 -20.88
CA GLY A 96 7.81 45.53 -19.47
C GLY A 96 8.02 46.87 -18.77
N SER A 97 7.90 46.92 -17.43
CA SER A 97 8.17 48.15 -16.68
C SER A 97 8.68 47.89 -15.28
N TYR A 98 9.37 48.85 -14.73
CA TYR A 98 9.69 48.95 -13.30
C TYR A 98 9.38 50.35 -12.81
N GLU A 99 8.77 50.45 -11.65
CA GLU A 99 8.48 51.69 -10.94
C GLU A 99 8.90 51.55 -9.46
N GLY A 100 9.82 52.40 -9.01
CA GLY A 100 10.35 52.26 -7.64
C GLY A 100 11.61 53.04 -7.37
N ASP A 101 12.43 52.56 -6.47
CA ASP A 101 13.65 53.20 -6.01
C ASP A 101 14.84 52.90 -6.94
N TRP A 102 15.63 53.91 -7.19
CA TRP A 102 16.85 53.85 -7.97
C TRP A 102 18.03 54.43 -7.17
N GLN A 103 19.20 53.87 -7.33
CA GLN A 103 20.45 54.41 -6.76
C GLN A 103 21.58 54.24 -7.76
N ALA A 104 22.22 55.36 -8.14
CA ALA A 104 23.33 55.39 -9.07
C ALA A 104 23.11 54.57 -10.35
N GLY A 105 21.89 54.68 -10.96
CA GLY A 105 21.50 53.99 -12.19
C GLY A 105 21.03 52.55 -11.99
N LYS A 106 21.00 52.01 -10.77
CA LYS A 106 20.56 50.67 -10.48
C LYS A 106 19.24 50.66 -9.76
N ILE A 107 18.36 49.68 -10.09
CA ILE A 107 17.14 49.41 -9.38
C ILE A 107 17.50 48.87 -8.00
N THR A 108 16.92 49.46 -6.94
CA THR A 108 17.17 49.08 -5.54
C THR A 108 15.95 49.41 -4.70
N GLY A 109 15.99 49.09 -3.38
CA GLY A 109 14.91 49.48 -2.46
C GLY A 109 13.58 48.84 -2.80
N LYS A 110 12.47 49.56 -2.71
CA LYS A 110 11.12 49.07 -2.98
C LYS A 110 10.64 49.47 -4.36
N GLY A 111 9.98 48.54 -5.04
CA GLY A 111 9.39 48.84 -6.35
C GLY A 111 8.42 47.74 -6.85
N ARG A 112 7.83 48.08 -7.98
CA ARG A 112 6.91 47.23 -8.73
C ARG A 112 7.46 47.00 -10.13
N ALA A 113 7.70 45.75 -10.49
CA ALA A 113 8.09 45.33 -11.82
C ALA A 113 6.97 44.57 -12.51
N VAL A 114 6.77 44.84 -13.81
CA VAL A 114 5.82 44.11 -14.66
C VAL A 114 6.62 43.61 -15.87
N SER A 115 6.64 42.35 -16.11
CA SER A 115 7.26 41.77 -17.32
C SER A 115 6.33 41.88 -18.52
N ALA A 116 6.87 41.79 -19.75
CA ALA A 116 6.10 41.72 -20.99
C ALA A 116 5.05 40.58 -20.97
N GLY A 117 5.32 39.45 -20.28
CA GLY A 117 4.43 38.33 -20.13
C GLY A 117 3.39 38.47 -18.99
N GLY A 118 3.26 39.66 -18.38
CA GLY A 118 2.26 39.95 -17.36
C GLY A 118 2.63 39.49 -15.93
N LEU A 119 3.85 38.97 -15.69
CA LEU A 119 4.29 38.71 -14.34
C LEU A 119 4.52 40.04 -13.61
N VAL A 120 3.84 40.21 -12.49
CA VAL A 120 3.98 41.35 -11.60
C VAL A 120 4.82 40.94 -10.40
N TYR A 121 5.81 41.72 -10.03
CA TYR A 121 6.52 41.63 -8.75
C TYR A 121 6.40 42.95 -7.99
N GLU A 122 6.04 42.86 -6.74
CA GLU A 122 6.03 44.01 -5.81
C GLU A 122 6.84 43.63 -4.58
N GLY A 123 7.94 44.40 -4.31
CA GLY A 123 8.81 44.06 -3.20
C GLY A 123 10.15 44.80 -3.25
N ALA A 124 11.08 44.26 -2.49
CA ALA A 124 12.43 44.81 -2.43
C ALA A 124 13.29 44.33 -3.60
N PHE A 125 14.20 45.20 -3.98
CA PHE A 125 15.24 44.97 -5.02
C PHE A 125 16.63 45.29 -4.47
N LEU A 126 17.61 44.58 -4.93
CA LEU A 126 19.02 44.85 -4.72
C LEU A 126 19.76 44.66 -6.04
N GLU A 127 20.40 45.75 -6.53
CA GLU A 127 21.14 45.76 -7.80
C GLU A 127 20.37 45.20 -9.00
N GLY A 128 19.08 45.48 -9.09
CA GLY A 128 18.20 45.03 -10.17
C GLY A 128 17.57 43.65 -9.97
N ALA A 129 18.03 42.89 -8.99
CA ALA A 129 17.45 41.58 -8.66
C ALA A 129 16.38 41.68 -7.56
N ARG A 130 15.33 40.83 -7.62
CA ARG A 130 14.39 40.66 -6.54
C ARG A 130 15.11 40.20 -5.26
N HIS A 131 14.86 40.87 -4.16
CA HIS A 131 15.56 40.62 -2.89
C HIS A 131 14.66 40.91 -1.70
N GLY A 132 14.97 40.33 -0.50
CA GLY A 132 14.17 40.54 0.70
C GLY A 132 12.72 40.05 0.55
N ILE A 133 11.76 40.77 1.10
CA ILE A 133 10.35 40.41 1.03
C ILE A 133 9.68 40.94 -0.22
N GLY A 134 8.94 40.11 -0.91
CA GLY A 134 8.19 40.51 -2.10
C GLY A 134 7.12 39.52 -2.52
N VAL A 135 6.25 39.99 -3.39
CA VAL A 135 5.09 39.27 -3.92
C VAL A 135 5.22 39.17 -5.43
N THR A 136 5.03 37.97 -6.00
CA THR A 136 4.76 37.80 -7.44
C THR A 136 3.35 37.37 -7.69
N THR A 137 2.78 37.86 -8.78
CA THR A 137 1.51 37.34 -9.34
C THR A 137 1.71 37.21 -10.84
N ASP A 138 1.46 36.04 -11.41
CA ASP A 138 1.52 35.83 -12.85
C ASP A 138 0.15 35.92 -13.51
N ALA A 139 0.14 35.91 -14.84
CA ALA A 139 -1.09 36.03 -15.64
C ALA A 139 -2.05 34.82 -15.45
N SER A 140 -1.54 33.68 -14.98
CA SER A 140 -2.35 32.48 -14.69
C SER A 140 -3.00 32.53 -13.31
N GLY A 141 -2.62 33.51 -12.46
CA GLY A 141 -3.11 33.65 -11.09
C GLY A 141 -2.23 32.99 -10.02
N ASN A 142 -1.08 32.40 -10.40
CA ASN A 142 -0.14 31.93 -9.38
C ASN A 142 0.42 33.12 -8.59
N ARG A 143 0.42 33.01 -7.27
CA ARG A 143 0.91 34.06 -6.38
C ARG A 143 1.91 33.49 -5.40
N TYR A 144 3.09 34.10 -5.34
CA TYR A 144 4.08 33.83 -4.29
C TYR A 144 4.26 35.06 -3.43
N GLU A 145 4.29 34.88 -2.13
CA GLU A 145 4.59 35.90 -1.13
C GLU A 145 5.64 35.37 -0.17
N GLY A 146 6.79 36.01 -0.08
CA GLY A 146 7.88 35.53 0.77
C GLY A 146 9.22 36.16 0.47
N ASN A 147 10.26 35.48 0.91
CA ASN A 147 11.63 35.95 0.80
C ASN A 147 12.26 35.65 -0.58
N TRP A 148 13.10 36.54 -1.00
CA TRP A 148 13.84 36.50 -2.26
C TRP A 148 15.32 36.79 -2.03
N ALA A 149 16.19 36.07 -2.73
CA ALA A 149 17.63 36.37 -2.83
C ALA A 149 18.06 36.16 -4.27
N GLU A 150 18.82 37.11 -4.80
CA GLU A 150 19.41 37.06 -6.17
C GLU A 150 18.38 36.71 -7.26
N GLY A 151 17.17 37.24 -7.14
CA GLY A 151 16.07 36.99 -8.08
C GLY A 151 15.32 35.70 -7.91
N LEU A 152 15.69 34.81 -6.96
CA LEU A 152 15.08 33.52 -6.69
C LEU A 152 14.32 33.53 -5.38
N LYS A 153 13.26 32.67 -5.24
CA LYS A 153 12.62 32.41 -3.98
C LYS A 153 13.63 31.77 -3.04
N ASP A 154 13.87 32.37 -1.86
CA ASP A 154 14.88 31.88 -0.91
C ASP A 154 14.50 32.32 0.51
N GLY A 155 14.36 31.37 1.43
CA GLY A 155 13.82 31.60 2.77
C GLY A 155 12.35 31.18 2.90
N ALA A 156 11.62 31.76 3.84
CA ALA A 156 10.20 31.45 4.06
C ALA A 156 9.30 32.08 2.99
N GLY A 157 8.28 31.36 2.54
CA GLY A 157 7.33 31.91 1.58
C GLY A 157 6.16 30.99 1.27
N LYS A 158 5.04 31.64 0.93
CA LYS A 158 3.77 31.00 0.57
C LYS A 158 3.54 31.13 -0.94
N ASN A 159 3.32 30.00 -1.61
CA ASN A 159 2.92 29.96 -3.01
C ASN A 159 1.47 29.45 -3.12
N THR A 160 0.59 30.27 -3.67
CA THR A 160 -0.77 29.86 -4.06
C THR A 160 -0.76 29.64 -5.56
N TYR A 161 -1.13 28.45 -6.00
CA TYR A 161 -1.19 28.07 -7.41
C TYR A 161 -2.55 28.41 -8.00
N ALA A 162 -2.61 28.54 -9.30
CA ALA A 162 -3.83 28.89 -10.04
C ALA A 162 -4.96 27.86 -9.86
N ASP A 163 -4.62 26.61 -9.62
CA ASP A 163 -5.55 25.51 -9.32
C ASP A 163 -6.09 25.53 -7.90
N GLY A 164 -5.63 26.47 -7.05
CA GLY A 164 -6.00 26.60 -5.65
C GLY A 164 -5.11 25.83 -4.68
N ALA A 165 -4.13 25.07 -5.14
CA ALA A 165 -3.14 24.46 -4.26
C ALA A 165 -2.31 25.53 -3.54
N VAL A 166 -1.87 25.23 -2.33
CA VAL A 166 -1.08 26.17 -1.51
C VAL A 166 0.13 25.44 -0.94
N TYR A 167 1.31 25.97 -1.18
CA TYR A 167 2.52 25.59 -0.45
C TYR A 167 2.93 26.72 0.47
N ASP A 168 3.14 26.44 1.75
CA ASP A 168 3.63 27.36 2.77
C ASP A 168 4.84 26.72 3.47
N GLY A 169 6.04 27.30 3.28
CA GLY A 169 7.26 26.70 3.81
C GLY A 169 8.54 27.33 3.34
N ALA A 170 9.63 26.61 3.53
CA ALA A 170 10.96 27.07 3.17
C ALA A 170 11.28 26.86 1.68
N TRP A 171 12.08 27.76 1.14
CA TRP A 171 12.58 27.77 -0.23
C TRP A 171 14.09 27.95 -0.25
N VAL A 172 14.77 27.27 -1.14
CA VAL A 172 16.20 27.44 -1.40
C VAL A 172 16.40 27.49 -2.91
N LYS A 173 16.96 28.61 -3.40
CA LYS A 173 17.24 28.83 -4.82
C LYS A 173 16.08 28.50 -5.76
N GLY A 174 14.88 28.88 -5.38
CA GLY A 174 13.65 28.69 -6.16
C GLY A 174 12.95 27.34 -5.97
N ALA A 175 13.53 26.38 -5.25
CA ALA A 175 12.94 25.08 -4.97
C ALA A 175 12.41 24.98 -3.53
N ARG A 176 11.32 24.24 -3.33
CA ARG A 176 10.80 23.91 -1.99
C ARG A 176 11.86 23.11 -1.22
N ALA A 177 12.11 23.46 0.05
CA ALA A 177 13.14 22.85 0.88
C ALA A 177 12.77 22.92 2.37
N GLY A 178 13.47 22.16 3.22
CA GLY A 178 13.24 22.18 4.67
C GLY A 178 11.81 21.80 5.04
N LYS A 179 11.23 22.46 6.04
CA LYS A 179 9.85 22.20 6.45
C LYS A 179 8.85 23.01 5.63
N GLY A 180 7.74 22.35 5.26
CA GLY A 180 6.66 23.00 4.54
C GLY A 180 5.36 22.24 4.55
N THR A 181 4.26 22.98 4.33
CA THR A 181 2.90 22.45 4.21
C THR A 181 2.42 22.63 2.79
N LEU A 182 1.97 21.55 2.18
CA LEU A 182 1.24 21.56 0.91
C LEU A 182 -0.23 21.24 1.20
N THR A 183 -1.14 22.06 0.70
CA THR A 183 -2.58 21.81 0.74
C THR A 183 -3.12 21.83 -0.67
N MET A 184 -3.80 20.78 -1.07
CA MET A 184 -4.44 20.67 -2.37
C MET A 184 -5.94 20.99 -2.29
N PRO A 185 -6.58 21.44 -3.38
CA PRO A 185 -8.00 21.80 -3.39
C PRO A 185 -8.96 20.65 -3.06
N ASP A 186 -8.54 19.41 -3.33
CA ASP A 186 -9.30 18.20 -3.02
C ASP A 186 -9.23 17.80 -1.54
N GLY A 187 -8.45 18.53 -0.71
CA GLY A 187 -8.28 18.29 0.71
C GLY A 187 -7.04 17.47 1.07
N LEU A 188 -6.24 16.99 0.10
CA LEU A 188 -4.95 16.39 0.40
C LEU A 188 -4.06 17.41 1.09
N THR A 189 -3.42 17.01 2.20
CA THR A 189 -2.42 17.83 2.88
C THR A 189 -1.15 17.04 3.16
N TYR A 190 -0.01 17.69 2.96
CA TYR A 190 1.28 17.18 3.39
C TYR A 190 1.96 18.21 4.30
N VAL A 191 2.44 17.75 5.45
CA VAL A 191 3.23 18.55 6.40
C VAL A 191 4.53 17.81 6.70
N GLY A 192 5.66 18.36 6.29
CA GLY A 192 6.93 17.64 6.50
C GLY A 192 8.10 18.21 5.76
N ASP A 193 9.09 17.35 5.52
CA ASP A 193 10.38 17.69 4.92
C ASP A 193 10.30 17.74 3.39
N TRP A 194 11.03 18.70 2.82
CA TRP A 194 11.18 18.94 1.40
C TRP A 194 12.65 19.05 1.04
N ALA A 195 13.04 18.47 -0.06
CA ALA A 195 14.38 18.66 -0.64
C ALA A 195 14.27 18.77 -2.18
N ALA A 196 14.96 19.75 -2.75
CA ALA A 196 15.01 20.00 -4.20
C ALA A 196 13.62 20.01 -4.89
N GLY A 197 12.61 20.58 -4.21
CA GLY A 197 11.25 20.71 -4.74
C GLY A 197 10.35 19.50 -4.52
N GLN A 198 10.87 18.39 -3.98
CA GLN A 198 10.13 17.14 -3.73
C GLN A 198 9.92 16.88 -2.25
N ILE A 199 8.88 16.12 -1.91
CA ILE A 199 8.67 15.55 -0.58
C ILE A 199 9.82 14.56 -0.33
N ASN A 200 10.63 14.81 0.70
CA ASN A 200 11.80 13.97 1.00
C ASN A 200 12.22 14.17 2.46
N GLY A 201 12.22 13.11 3.25
CA GLY A 201 12.40 13.15 4.69
C GLY A 201 11.13 12.71 5.43
N VAL A 202 10.92 13.18 6.64
CA VAL A 202 9.79 12.75 7.48
C VAL A 202 8.62 13.72 7.35
N GLY A 203 7.40 13.15 7.24
CA GLY A 203 6.20 13.98 7.13
C GLY A 203 4.91 13.22 7.41
N ARG A 204 3.84 14.02 7.51
CA ARG A 204 2.45 13.57 7.60
C ARG A 204 1.72 13.89 6.31
N LEU A 205 1.16 12.87 5.69
CA LEU A 205 0.29 12.98 4.53
C LEU A 205 -1.15 12.61 4.95
N THR A 206 -2.07 13.55 4.81
CA THR A 206 -3.51 13.29 4.98
C THR A 206 -4.15 13.28 3.61
N GLN A 207 -4.82 12.20 3.28
CA GLN A 207 -5.52 12.01 2.01
C GLN A 207 -6.92 12.62 2.04
N PRO A 208 -7.55 12.93 0.90
CA PRO A 208 -8.92 13.46 0.84
C PRO A 208 -9.98 12.57 1.50
N ASN A 209 -9.77 11.25 1.51
CA ASN A 209 -10.66 10.30 2.17
C ASN A 209 -10.47 10.23 3.70
N GLY A 210 -9.51 10.97 4.25
CA GLY A 210 -9.18 11.01 5.68
C GLY A 210 -8.13 10.01 6.14
N ASP A 211 -7.55 9.21 5.24
CA ASP A 211 -6.41 8.35 5.58
C ASP A 211 -5.19 9.22 5.89
N VAL A 212 -4.45 8.85 6.94
CA VAL A 212 -3.26 9.57 7.37
C VAL A 212 -2.06 8.64 7.35
N TYR A 213 -0.98 9.07 6.72
CA TYR A 213 0.33 8.44 6.81
C TYR A 213 1.28 9.34 7.58
N ASP A 214 1.94 8.79 8.59
CA ASP A 214 3.04 9.39 9.33
C ASP A 214 4.31 8.55 9.12
N GLY A 215 5.33 9.14 8.49
CA GLY A 215 6.57 8.40 8.23
C GLY A 215 7.48 9.06 7.21
N PRO A 216 8.58 8.37 6.86
CA PRO A 216 9.55 8.88 5.92
C PRO A 216 9.10 8.74 4.46
N PHE A 217 9.60 9.67 3.64
CA PHE A 217 9.45 9.73 2.19
C PHE A 217 10.81 9.84 1.51
N VAL A 218 10.94 9.23 0.36
CA VAL A 218 12.05 9.40 -0.57
C VAL A 218 11.47 9.69 -1.95
N GLU A 219 11.82 10.83 -2.54
CA GLU A 219 11.35 11.28 -3.86
C GLU A 219 9.81 11.24 -4.00
N GLY A 220 9.11 11.62 -2.94
CA GLY A 220 7.64 11.64 -2.88
C GLY A 220 6.96 10.32 -2.57
N LEU A 221 7.70 9.20 -2.48
CA LEU A 221 7.16 7.89 -2.18
C LEU A 221 7.39 7.50 -0.71
N ARG A 222 6.43 6.83 -0.09
CA ARG A 222 6.57 6.28 1.27
C ARG A 222 7.67 5.23 1.29
N GLN A 223 8.61 5.36 2.22
CA GLN A 223 9.80 4.52 2.31
C GLN A 223 10.23 4.36 3.78
N GLY A 224 10.66 3.13 4.20
CA GLY A 224 11.07 2.88 5.59
C GLY A 224 9.89 2.66 6.54
N GLU A 225 10.10 2.80 7.85
CA GLU A 225 9.08 2.54 8.87
C GLU A 225 8.08 3.69 8.96
N GLY A 226 6.78 3.36 8.86
CA GLY A 226 5.70 4.34 8.92
C GLY A 226 4.42 3.81 9.53
N LEU A 227 3.51 4.73 9.84
CA LEU A 227 2.19 4.46 10.39
C LEU A 227 1.13 4.96 9.40
N VAL A 228 0.22 4.09 8.98
CA VAL A 228 -1.04 4.49 8.33
C VAL A 228 -2.19 4.33 9.31
N THR A 229 -2.99 5.38 9.44
CA THR A 229 -4.29 5.34 10.11
C THR A 229 -5.35 5.59 9.05
N TYR A 230 -6.16 4.58 8.77
CA TYR A 230 -7.24 4.67 7.79
C TYR A 230 -8.46 5.37 8.40
N ALA A 231 -9.19 6.12 7.60
CA ALA A 231 -10.38 6.87 8.05
C ALA A 231 -11.46 5.95 8.66
N MET A 232 -11.52 4.70 8.22
CA MET A 232 -12.46 3.71 8.74
C MET A 232 -12.04 3.13 10.10
N GLY A 233 -10.84 3.45 10.60
CA GLY A 233 -10.33 3.05 11.91
C GLY A 233 -9.28 1.94 11.88
N ASP A 234 -8.97 1.38 10.72
CA ASP A 234 -7.87 0.44 10.58
C ASP A 234 -6.53 1.13 10.76
N ARG A 235 -5.49 0.36 11.09
CA ARG A 235 -4.11 0.87 11.24
C ARG A 235 -3.11 -0.10 10.64
N TYR A 236 -2.06 0.44 10.05
CA TYR A 236 -0.88 -0.33 9.67
C TYR A 236 0.37 0.36 10.21
N GLN A 237 1.21 -0.37 10.92
CA GLN A 237 2.50 0.10 11.39
C GLN A 237 3.58 -0.87 10.92
N GLY A 238 4.55 -0.38 10.15
CA GLY A 238 5.63 -1.22 9.60
C GLY A 238 6.30 -0.60 8.38
N GLY A 239 7.10 -1.42 7.70
CA GLY A 239 7.92 -0.99 6.58
C GLY A 239 7.12 -0.64 5.31
N PHE A 240 7.67 0.31 4.57
CA PHE A 240 7.24 0.72 3.23
C PHE A 240 8.41 0.70 2.27
N MET A 241 8.16 0.34 1.03
CA MET A 241 9.08 0.44 -0.10
C MET A 241 8.30 0.86 -1.34
N ALA A 242 8.63 2.03 -1.90
CA ALA A 242 7.97 2.60 -3.06
C ALA A 242 6.42 2.57 -2.92
N ASP A 243 5.88 3.19 -1.84
CA ASP A 243 4.48 3.28 -1.47
C ASP A 243 3.78 1.99 -1.04
N LYS A 244 4.42 0.82 -1.14
CA LYS A 244 3.84 -0.47 -0.78
C LYS A 244 4.35 -0.93 0.58
N ARG A 245 3.48 -1.61 1.36
CA ARG A 245 3.88 -2.29 2.57
C ARG A 245 4.97 -3.31 2.25
N ALA A 246 6.05 -3.33 3.04
CA ALA A 246 7.23 -4.19 2.82
C ALA A 246 7.93 -4.47 4.16
N GLY A 247 8.74 -5.53 4.21
CA GLY A 247 9.42 -5.91 5.45
C GLY A 247 8.45 -6.43 6.51
N ASN A 248 8.70 -6.16 7.78
CA ASN A 248 7.80 -6.54 8.86
C ASN A 248 6.79 -5.43 9.16
N GLY A 249 5.58 -5.82 9.55
CA GLY A 249 4.56 -4.85 9.91
C GLY A 249 3.34 -5.49 10.57
N THR A 250 2.60 -4.66 11.30
CA THR A 250 1.34 -5.02 11.94
C THR A 250 0.20 -4.25 11.32
N PHE A 251 -0.77 -4.95 10.79
CA PHE A 251 -2.08 -4.41 10.41
C PHE A 251 -3.08 -4.75 11.51
N THR A 252 -3.87 -3.78 11.93
CA THR A 252 -4.95 -3.95 12.91
C THR A 252 -6.22 -3.35 12.32
N ALA A 253 -7.23 -4.16 12.14
CA ALA A 253 -8.53 -3.71 11.68
C ALA A 253 -9.39 -3.19 12.85
N LYS A 254 -10.38 -2.38 12.53
CA LYS A 254 -11.33 -1.80 13.50
C LYS A 254 -12.13 -2.86 14.25
N ASP A 255 -12.38 -4.03 13.64
CA ASP A 255 -13.09 -5.15 14.25
C ASP A 255 -12.25 -5.94 15.25
N GLY A 256 -11.00 -5.55 15.47
CA GLY A 256 -10.04 -6.19 16.37
C GLY A 256 -9.20 -7.29 15.71
N SER A 257 -9.49 -7.64 14.46
CA SER A 257 -8.61 -8.55 13.73
C SER A 257 -7.25 -7.91 13.47
N SER A 258 -6.18 -8.73 13.44
CA SER A 258 -4.84 -8.21 13.20
C SER A 258 -3.93 -9.23 12.54
N TYR A 259 -3.00 -8.72 11.73
CA TYR A 259 -1.90 -9.49 11.17
C TYR A 259 -0.58 -8.86 11.58
N THR A 260 0.35 -9.68 12.09
CA THR A 260 1.74 -9.29 12.35
C THR A 260 2.66 -10.26 11.63
N GLY A 261 3.51 -9.75 10.76
CA GLY A 261 4.42 -10.59 9.97
C GLY A 261 5.03 -9.88 8.80
N ALA A 262 5.54 -10.67 7.85
CA ALA A 262 6.23 -10.17 6.67
C ALA A 262 5.25 -9.67 5.58
N TRP A 263 5.65 -8.60 4.90
CA TRP A 263 4.95 -7.96 3.80
C TRP A 263 5.87 -7.84 2.59
N VAL A 264 5.37 -8.17 1.42
CA VAL A 264 6.07 -7.99 0.15
C VAL A 264 5.11 -7.36 -0.86
N ALA A 265 5.51 -6.20 -1.40
CA ALA A 265 4.74 -5.47 -2.42
C ALA A 265 3.26 -5.21 -2.03
N GLY A 266 2.99 -5.04 -0.73
CA GLY A 266 1.66 -4.74 -0.20
C GLY A 266 0.87 -5.94 0.30
N ALA A 267 1.32 -7.19 0.03
CA ALA A 267 0.66 -8.43 0.42
C ALA A 267 1.34 -9.11 1.61
N MET A 268 0.58 -9.84 2.43
CA MET A 268 1.10 -10.73 3.46
C MET A 268 1.87 -11.87 2.81
N GLN A 269 3.12 -12.08 3.24
CA GLN A 269 4.04 -13.06 2.63
C GLN A 269 5.00 -13.61 3.68
N GLY A 270 5.30 -14.93 3.61
CA GLY A 270 6.22 -15.57 4.57
C GLY A 270 5.59 -15.76 5.95
N ALA A 271 6.40 -15.84 7.00
CA ALA A 271 5.92 -16.10 8.36
C ALA A 271 5.12 -14.92 8.93
N GLY A 272 4.02 -15.26 9.60
CA GLY A 272 3.17 -14.27 10.24
C GLY A 272 2.15 -14.90 11.21
N ARG A 273 1.53 -14.02 11.99
CA ARG A 273 0.44 -14.33 12.92
C ARG A 273 -0.79 -13.49 12.58
N MET A 274 -1.92 -14.16 12.38
CA MET A 274 -3.23 -13.55 12.19
C MET A 274 -4.09 -13.81 13.43
N VAL A 275 -4.75 -12.78 13.92
CA VAL A 275 -5.85 -12.88 14.89
C VAL A 275 -7.11 -12.48 14.12
N TYR A 276 -8.10 -13.34 14.11
CA TYR A 276 -9.39 -13.08 13.48
C TYR A 276 -10.36 -12.38 14.44
N ALA A 277 -11.41 -11.76 13.92
CA ALA A 277 -12.41 -11.04 14.71
C ALA A 277 -13.15 -11.94 15.71
N ASP A 278 -13.27 -13.24 15.41
CA ASP A 278 -13.88 -14.25 16.30
C ASP A 278 -12.94 -14.72 17.43
N GLY A 279 -11.70 -14.21 17.47
CA GLY A 279 -10.67 -14.61 18.42
C GLY A 279 -9.82 -15.81 18.00
N SER A 280 -10.12 -16.43 16.86
CA SER A 280 -9.26 -17.47 16.28
C SER A 280 -7.89 -16.91 15.96
N THR A 281 -6.84 -17.74 16.07
CA THR A 281 -5.48 -17.34 15.74
C THR A 281 -4.85 -18.29 14.74
N TYR A 282 -4.20 -17.74 13.73
CA TYR A 282 -3.36 -18.50 12.80
C TYR A 282 -1.90 -18.07 12.95
N GLU A 283 -1.00 -19.01 13.07
CA GLU A 283 0.44 -18.81 13.07
C GLU A 283 1.07 -19.71 12.01
N GLY A 284 1.76 -19.13 11.04
CA GLY A 284 2.32 -19.90 9.93
C GLY A 284 2.74 -19.06 8.75
N ASN A 285 2.89 -19.72 7.61
CA ASN A 285 3.30 -19.07 6.38
C ASN A 285 2.10 -18.52 5.60
N PHE A 286 2.34 -17.39 4.94
CA PHE A 286 1.40 -16.71 4.06
C PHE A 286 1.98 -16.59 2.65
N LYS A 287 1.12 -16.61 1.66
CA LYS A 287 1.42 -16.31 0.28
C LYS A 287 0.24 -15.58 -0.36
N ALA A 288 0.49 -14.36 -0.88
CA ALA A 288 -0.53 -13.52 -1.48
C ALA A 288 -1.79 -13.41 -0.58
N ASP A 289 -1.61 -12.96 0.67
CA ASP A 289 -2.62 -12.71 1.69
C ASP A 289 -3.35 -13.96 2.24
N ARG A 290 -2.90 -15.17 1.90
CA ARG A 290 -3.55 -16.42 2.34
C ARG A 290 -2.57 -17.32 3.08
N PRO A 291 -3.04 -18.09 4.08
CA PRO A 291 -2.27 -19.20 4.63
C PRO A 291 -1.79 -20.14 3.53
N ASP A 292 -0.48 -20.41 3.46
CA ASP A 292 0.14 -21.27 2.44
C ASP A 292 1.46 -21.81 2.97
N GLY A 293 1.64 -23.13 2.99
CA GLY A 293 2.77 -23.81 3.61
C GLY A 293 2.41 -24.39 4.97
N ALA A 294 3.36 -24.44 5.90
CA ALA A 294 3.11 -24.92 7.27
C ALA A 294 2.45 -23.84 8.12
N GLY A 295 1.44 -24.25 8.90
CA GLY A 295 0.76 -23.33 9.80
C GLY A 295 -0.18 -24.02 10.77
N LYS A 296 -0.55 -23.27 11.82
CA LYS A 296 -1.45 -23.69 12.89
C LYS A 296 -2.56 -22.67 13.08
N ILE A 297 -3.81 -23.15 13.05
CA ILE A 297 -4.96 -22.38 13.49
C ILE A 297 -5.47 -22.93 14.82
N THR A 298 -5.86 -22.04 15.72
CA THR A 298 -6.49 -22.36 17.01
C THR A 298 -7.77 -21.54 17.11
N TYR A 299 -8.88 -22.20 17.37
CA TYR A 299 -10.19 -21.58 17.55
C TYR A 299 -10.48 -21.30 19.04
N PRO A 300 -11.40 -20.38 19.38
CA PRO A 300 -11.70 -20.03 20.77
C PRO A 300 -12.19 -21.20 21.64
N ASP A 301 -12.80 -22.22 21.04
CA ASP A 301 -13.26 -23.43 21.72
C ASP A 301 -12.14 -24.44 22.00
N GLY A 302 -10.88 -24.09 21.66
CA GLY A 302 -9.68 -24.91 21.81
C GLY A 302 -9.49 -25.94 20.70
N SER A 303 -10.40 -26.02 19.73
CA SER A 303 -10.16 -26.82 18.53
C SER A 303 -9.13 -26.16 17.61
N GLY A 304 -8.59 -26.89 16.65
CA GLY A 304 -7.60 -26.32 15.74
C GLY A 304 -7.03 -27.33 14.75
N TYR A 305 -6.17 -26.80 13.88
CA TYR A 305 -5.43 -27.59 12.91
C TYR A 305 -3.98 -27.12 12.85
N GLU A 306 -3.06 -28.09 12.83
CA GLU A 306 -1.63 -27.85 12.64
C GLU A 306 -1.13 -28.74 11.51
N GLY A 307 -0.70 -28.15 10.42
CA GLY A 307 -0.26 -28.90 9.24
C GLY A 307 -0.04 -28.06 8.01
N ALA A 308 -0.21 -28.68 6.86
CA ALA A 308 -0.01 -28.03 5.56
C ALA A 308 -1.24 -27.24 5.11
N TRP A 309 -0.99 -26.11 4.46
CA TRP A 309 -1.98 -25.18 3.92
C TRP A 309 -1.67 -24.91 2.44
N VAL A 310 -2.68 -24.84 1.62
CA VAL A 310 -2.56 -24.40 0.24
C VAL A 310 -3.66 -23.42 -0.09
N ALA A 311 -3.28 -22.19 -0.43
CA ALA A 311 -4.18 -21.10 -0.81
C ALA A 311 -5.35 -20.87 0.19
N GLY A 312 -5.08 -21.01 1.49
CA GLY A 312 -6.04 -20.82 2.58
C GLY A 312 -6.80 -22.09 2.99
N ALA A 313 -6.60 -23.21 2.32
CA ALA A 313 -7.24 -24.46 2.65
C ALA A 313 -6.31 -25.39 3.45
N MET A 314 -6.84 -25.99 4.53
CA MET A 314 -6.18 -27.06 5.27
C MET A 314 -6.08 -28.30 4.38
N THR A 315 -4.88 -28.72 3.97
CA THR A 315 -4.68 -29.82 3.05
C THR A 315 -3.31 -30.49 3.28
N GLY A 316 -3.11 -31.72 2.76
CA GLY A 316 -1.88 -32.46 2.99
C GLY A 316 -1.90 -33.21 4.33
N ARG A 317 -0.74 -33.34 4.98
CA ARG A 317 -0.65 -34.00 6.31
C ARG A 317 -0.77 -32.97 7.43
N GLY A 318 -1.56 -33.33 8.44
CA GLY A 318 -1.73 -32.45 9.61
C GLY A 318 -2.44 -33.12 10.77
N LYS A 319 -2.52 -32.36 11.87
CA LYS A 319 -3.20 -32.74 13.10
C LYS A 319 -4.42 -31.86 13.31
N ILE A 320 -5.56 -32.46 13.52
CA ILE A 320 -6.81 -31.76 13.88
C ILE A 320 -7.07 -32.02 15.36
N ALA A 321 -7.22 -31.00 16.16
CA ALA A 321 -7.77 -31.06 17.50
C ALA A 321 -9.24 -30.65 17.47
N TYR A 322 -10.10 -31.43 18.10
CA TYR A 322 -11.52 -31.14 18.20
C TYR A 322 -11.90 -30.64 19.60
N ALA A 323 -12.92 -29.82 19.73
CA ALA A 323 -13.39 -29.28 21.01
C ALA A 323 -13.77 -30.35 22.02
N ASN A 324 -14.22 -31.52 21.58
CA ASN A 324 -14.57 -32.69 22.40
C ASN A 324 -13.35 -33.53 22.83
N LYS A 325 -12.13 -33.00 22.73
CA LYS A 325 -10.84 -33.66 23.03
C LYS A 325 -10.48 -34.82 22.08
N ALA A 326 -11.22 -35.01 20.98
CA ALA A 326 -10.77 -35.92 19.94
C ALA A 326 -9.58 -35.28 19.18
N ALA A 327 -8.69 -36.12 18.68
CA ALA A 327 -7.54 -35.68 17.91
C ALA A 327 -7.32 -36.59 16.69
N TYR A 328 -7.09 -35.98 15.54
CA TYR A 328 -6.76 -36.69 14.31
C TYR A 328 -5.31 -36.37 13.89
N ASP A 329 -4.57 -37.37 13.44
CA ASP A 329 -3.25 -37.21 12.82
C ASP A 329 -3.23 -38.00 11.50
N GLY A 330 -3.14 -37.33 10.38
CA GLY A 330 -3.19 -37.98 9.08
C GLY A 330 -3.28 -37.03 7.89
N ALA A 331 -3.68 -37.58 6.76
CA ALA A 331 -3.95 -36.77 5.58
C ALA A 331 -5.27 -36.01 5.72
N VAL A 332 -5.28 -34.76 5.25
CA VAL A 332 -6.42 -33.81 5.35
C VAL A 332 -6.66 -33.21 3.97
N VAL A 333 -7.91 -33.07 3.57
CA VAL A 333 -8.33 -32.32 2.38
C VAL A 333 -9.50 -31.44 2.75
N ALA A 334 -9.38 -30.13 2.49
CA ALA A 334 -10.39 -29.13 2.83
C ALA A 334 -10.85 -29.22 4.31
N GLY A 335 -9.91 -29.42 5.24
CA GLY A 335 -10.18 -29.52 6.67
C GLY A 335 -10.76 -30.84 7.16
N GLN A 336 -10.94 -31.83 6.28
CA GLN A 336 -11.52 -33.14 6.63
C GLN A 336 -10.49 -34.27 6.55
N PRO A 337 -10.52 -35.26 7.46
CA PRO A 337 -9.76 -36.50 7.36
C PRO A 337 -9.94 -37.17 6.00
N GLN A 338 -8.82 -37.52 5.38
CA GLN A 338 -8.76 -38.17 4.07
C GLN A 338 -7.55 -39.13 4.01
N GLY A 339 -7.63 -40.20 3.21
CA GLY A 339 -6.53 -41.15 3.06
C GLY A 339 -6.26 -41.94 4.36
N ILE A 340 -5.00 -42.05 4.77
CA ILE A 340 -4.62 -42.79 5.97
C ILE A 340 -4.42 -41.83 7.15
N GLY A 341 -4.98 -42.16 8.30
CA GLY A 341 -4.84 -41.38 9.53
C GLY A 341 -5.29 -42.09 10.79
N VAL A 342 -4.98 -41.48 11.91
CA VAL A 342 -5.32 -41.94 13.24
C VAL A 342 -6.24 -40.94 13.91
N MET A 343 -7.38 -41.42 14.46
CA MET A 343 -8.26 -40.64 15.31
C MET A 343 -8.24 -41.23 16.70
N THR A 344 -8.04 -40.39 17.70
CA THR A 344 -8.14 -40.74 19.11
C THR A 344 -9.24 -39.91 19.73
N TYR A 345 -10.13 -40.53 20.50
CA TYR A 345 -11.27 -39.90 21.17
C TYR A 345 -11.01 -39.77 22.67
N GLY A 346 -11.70 -38.84 23.30
CA GLY A 346 -11.53 -38.57 24.73
C GLY A 346 -11.93 -39.71 25.68
N ASP A 347 -12.75 -40.63 25.18
CA ASP A 347 -13.17 -41.85 25.89
C ASP A 347 -12.19 -43.02 25.75
N GLY A 348 -11.08 -42.81 25.06
CA GLY A 348 -10.04 -43.84 24.81
C GLY A 348 -10.29 -44.67 23.54
N TYR A 349 -11.37 -44.43 22.80
CA TYR A 349 -11.55 -45.06 21.49
C TYR A 349 -10.50 -44.52 20.51
N ARG A 350 -9.88 -45.43 19.75
CA ARG A 350 -8.86 -45.10 18.73
C ARG A 350 -9.19 -45.84 17.44
N TYR A 351 -9.11 -45.09 16.33
CA TYR A 351 -9.18 -45.67 14.98
C TYR A 351 -7.95 -45.31 14.18
N GLU A 352 -7.35 -46.29 13.52
CA GLU A 352 -6.22 -46.16 12.62
C GLU A 352 -6.56 -46.85 11.30
N GLY A 353 -6.58 -46.08 10.20
CA GLY A 353 -6.95 -46.66 8.89
C GLY A 353 -7.34 -45.63 7.86
N GLY A 354 -8.16 -46.10 6.91
CA GLY A 354 -8.62 -45.31 5.79
C GLY A 354 -9.71 -44.30 6.16
N TRP A 355 -9.68 -43.12 5.54
CA TRP A 355 -10.63 -42.04 5.70
C TRP A 355 -11.06 -41.49 4.34
N LYS A 356 -12.31 -41.12 4.21
CA LYS A 356 -12.89 -40.47 3.05
C LYS A 356 -13.92 -39.44 3.49
N ALA A 357 -13.69 -38.16 3.15
CA ALA A 357 -14.57 -37.05 3.52
C ALA A 357 -14.98 -37.07 5.01
N GLY A 358 -14.00 -37.24 5.91
CA GLY A 358 -14.21 -37.24 7.37
C GLY A 358 -14.79 -38.54 7.94
N LEU A 359 -15.12 -39.55 7.12
CA LEU A 359 -15.67 -40.83 7.55
C LEU A 359 -14.63 -41.97 7.40
N ARG A 360 -14.68 -42.96 8.29
CA ARG A 360 -13.86 -44.17 8.19
C ARG A 360 -14.26 -44.92 6.91
N ASP A 361 -13.28 -45.22 6.03
CA ASP A 361 -13.53 -45.85 4.73
C ASP A 361 -12.27 -46.61 4.29
N GLY A 362 -12.42 -47.86 3.86
CA GLY A 362 -11.32 -48.75 3.56
C GLY A 362 -10.89 -49.59 4.77
N VAL A 363 -9.66 -50.10 4.74
CA VAL A 363 -9.11 -50.95 5.80
C VAL A 363 -8.71 -50.13 7.02
N GLY A 364 -9.04 -50.61 8.21
CA GLY A 364 -8.67 -49.95 9.46
C GLY A 364 -8.76 -50.84 10.68
N THR A 365 -8.18 -50.35 11.78
CA THR A 365 -8.22 -50.94 13.11
C THR A 365 -8.90 -49.98 14.07
N ALA A 366 -9.96 -50.43 14.71
CA ALA A 366 -10.66 -49.72 15.79
C ALA A 366 -10.37 -50.42 17.11
N THR A 367 -9.92 -49.65 18.12
CA THR A 367 -9.61 -50.13 19.47
C THR A 367 -10.42 -49.35 20.48
N TRP A 368 -11.12 -50.03 21.36
CA TRP A 368 -11.88 -49.42 22.47
C TRP A 368 -11.08 -49.42 23.76
N ALA A 369 -11.48 -48.58 24.68
CA ALA A 369 -10.77 -48.41 25.95
C ALA A 369 -10.73 -49.70 26.81
N ASP A 370 -11.73 -50.60 26.66
CA ASP A 370 -11.79 -51.89 27.34
C ASP A 370 -10.91 -52.97 26.72
N GLY A 371 -10.14 -52.62 25.66
CA GLY A 371 -9.29 -53.52 24.90
C GLY A 371 -9.98 -54.26 23.76
N THR A 372 -11.28 -54.07 23.54
CA THR A 372 -11.98 -54.58 22.37
C THR A 372 -11.29 -54.01 21.11
N MET A 373 -11.11 -54.85 20.09
CA MET A 373 -10.47 -54.47 18.84
C MET A 373 -11.27 -55.03 17.64
N TYR A 374 -11.48 -54.17 16.66
CA TYR A 374 -11.92 -54.57 15.32
C TYR A 374 -10.86 -54.23 14.29
N LYS A 375 -10.54 -55.16 13.46
CA LYS A 375 -9.65 -54.97 12.31
C LYS A 375 -10.31 -55.47 11.03
N GLY A 376 -10.58 -54.58 10.07
CA GLY A 376 -11.29 -54.93 8.88
C GLY A 376 -11.66 -53.75 8.00
N ASN A 377 -12.64 -53.98 7.12
CA ASN A 377 -13.11 -52.96 6.19
C ASN A 377 -14.17 -52.07 6.81
N PHE A 378 -14.15 -50.81 6.41
CA PHE A 378 -15.12 -49.78 6.74
C PHE A 378 -15.65 -49.17 5.45
N ARG A 379 -16.91 -48.74 5.44
CA ARG A 379 -17.56 -47.95 4.42
C ARG A 379 -18.45 -46.90 5.07
N ALA A 380 -18.26 -45.64 4.71
CA ALA A 380 -19.05 -44.51 5.23
C ALA A 380 -19.20 -44.53 6.78
N GLY A 381 -18.14 -44.86 7.50
CA GLY A 381 -18.11 -44.89 8.97
C GLY A 381 -18.53 -46.19 9.62
N LEU A 382 -19.09 -47.17 8.90
CA LEU A 382 -19.60 -48.43 9.41
C LEU A 382 -18.65 -49.59 9.03
N ARG A 383 -18.60 -50.64 9.85
CA ARG A 383 -17.94 -51.91 9.50
C ARG A 383 -18.69 -52.53 8.30
N ASP A 384 -17.98 -52.84 7.22
CA ASP A 384 -18.61 -53.32 5.98
C ASP A 384 -17.57 -54.07 5.12
N GLY A 385 -17.82 -55.33 4.81
CA GLY A 385 -16.91 -56.24 4.17
C GLY A 385 -16.26 -57.20 5.18
N LYS A 386 -15.08 -57.72 4.92
CA LYS A 386 -14.35 -58.66 5.80
C LYS A 386 -13.77 -57.97 7.02
N GLY A 387 -13.88 -58.60 8.18
CA GLY A 387 -13.29 -58.08 9.41
C GLY A 387 -13.26 -59.05 10.57
N GLU A 388 -12.33 -58.78 11.48
CA GLU A 388 -12.10 -59.52 12.71
C GLU A 388 -12.45 -58.66 13.93
N LEU A 389 -13.25 -59.18 14.85
CA LEU A 389 -13.56 -58.56 16.13
C LEU A 389 -13.00 -59.44 17.25
N VAL A 390 -12.30 -58.82 18.21
CA VAL A 390 -11.85 -59.45 19.45
C VAL A 390 -12.39 -58.59 20.58
N GLN A 391 -13.26 -59.15 21.43
CA GLN A 391 -13.79 -58.44 22.59
C GLN A 391 -12.96 -58.72 23.84
N SER A 392 -13.04 -57.84 24.81
CA SER A 392 -12.32 -57.92 26.08
C SER A 392 -12.72 -59.12 26.91
N ASP A 393 -13.94 -59.67 26.76
CA ASP A 393 -14.44 -60.85 27.40
C ASP A 393 -13.93 -62.15 26.77
N GLY A 394 -13.18 -62.06 25.65
CA GLY A 394 -12.62 -63.18 24.92
C GLY A 394 -13.46 -63.63 23.71
N PHE A 395 -14.63 -63.02 23.42
CA PHE A 395 -15.35 -63.26 22.17
C PHE A 395 -14.50 -62.89 20.97
N ARG A 396 -14.50 -63.74 19.95
CA ARG A 396 -13.84 -63.49 18.65
C ARG A 396 -14.81 -63.76 17.53
N TYR A 397 -14.76 -62.91 16.49
CA TYR A 397 -15.52 -63.08 15.28
C TYR A 397 -14.62 -62.79 14.07
N SER A 398 -14.60 -63.64 13.08
CA SER A 398 -13.90 -63.42 11.81
C SER A 398 -14.88 -63.75 10.69
N GLY A 399 -15.28 -62.76 9.90
CA GLY A 399 -16.29 -62.92 8.86
C GLY A 399 -16.70 -61.66 8.15
N ASP A 400 -17.89 -61.73 7.55
CA ASP A 400 -18.48 -60.64 6.81
C ASP A 400 -19.22 -59.66 7.73
N TRP A 401 -19.23 -58.41 7.37
CA TRP A 401 -19.92 -57.30 8.00
C TRP A 401 -20.73 -56.52 6.96
N LEU A 402 -21.91 -56.10 7.29
CA LEU A 402 -22.73 -55.25 6.49
C LEU A 402 -23.37 -54.16 7.35
N ALA A 403 -23.10 -52.90 7.01
CA ALA A 403 -23.66 -51.72 7.70
C ALA A 403 -23.48 -51.75 9.23
N GLY A 404 -22.36 -52.27 9.73
CA GLY A 404 -22.01 -52.34 11.17
C GLY A 404 -22.38 -53.66 11.85
N GLU A 405 -23.14 -54.56 11.22
CA GLU A 405 -23.65 -55.79 11.75
C GLU A 405 -22.85 -57.00 11.22
N MET A 406 -22.68 -58.05 12.03
CA MET A 406 -22.15 -59.34 11.59
C MET A 406 -23.12 -59.96 10.59
N GLN A 407 -22.62 -60.36 9.42
CA GLN A 407 -23.42 -60.82 8.29
C GLN A 407 -22.64 -61.88 7.51
N GLY A 408 -23.37 -62.76 6.77
CA GLY A 408 -22.76 -63.72 5.86
C GLY A 408 -22.03 -64.85 6.61
N GLN A 409 -21.05 -65.48 5.97
CA GLN A 409 -20.27 -66.59 6.53
C GLN A 409 -19.17 -66.12 7.47
N ALA A 410 -19.07 -66.77 8.63
CA ALA A 410 -18.09 -66.38 9.64
C ALA A 410 -17.71 -67.52 10.59
N VAL A 411 -16.62 -67.30 11.32
CA VAL A 411 -16.22 -68.08 12.46
C VAL A 411 -16.35 -67.22 13.73
N ALA A 412 -17.08 -67.68 14.74
CA ALA A 412 -17.24 -67.05 16.03
C ALA A 412 -16.73 -67.97 17.14
N THR A 413 -15.80 -67.49 17.97
CA THR A 413 -15.33 -68.17 19.18
C THR A 413 -15.94 -67.45 20.38
N TYR A 414 -16.66 -68.18 21.21
CA TYR A 414 -17.32 -67.62 22.40
C TYR A 414 -16.39 -67.69 23.64
N PRO A 415 -16.63 -66.86 24.65
CA PRO A 415 -15.84 -66.91 25.91
C PRO A 415 -15.86 -68.29 26.62
N SER A 416 -16.88 -69.09 26.41
CA SER A 416 -16.97 -70.49 26.87
C SER A 416 -15.89 -71.40 26.25
N GLY A 417 -15.32 -71.00 25.11
CA GLY A 417 -14.45 -71.79 24.27
C GLY A 417 -15.16 -72.54 23.14
N ASP A 418 -16.49 -72.36 22.98
CA ASP A 418 -17.26 -72.91 21.88
C ASP A 418 -16.97 -72.15 20.57
N VAL A 419 -17.00 -72.85 19.45
CA VAL A 419 -16.71 -72.27 18.12
C VAL A 419 -17.92 -72.54 17.19
N TYR A 420 -18.46 -71.47 16.63
CA TYR A 420 -19.49 -71.52 15.61
C TYR A 420 -18.89 -71.17 14.23
N GLU A 421 -19.14 -71.98 13.27
CA GLU A 421 -18.78 -71.80 11.86
C GLU A 421 -20.06 -71.82 11.02
N GLY A 422 -20.45 -70.71 10.40
CA GLY A 422 -21.72 -70.64 9.67
C GLY A 422 -22.21 -69.25 9.37
N GLY A 423 -23.49 -69.18 8.95
CA GLY A 423 -24.14 -67.96 8.56
C GLY A 423 -24.54 -67.05 9.76
N PHE A 424 -24.46 -65.74 9.51
CA PHE A 424 -24.94 -64.66 10.37
C PHE A 424 -25.86 -63.72 9.61
N VAL A 425 -26.93 -63.30 10.26
CA VAL A 425 -27.81 -62.21 9.78
C VAL A 425 -28.09 -61.29 10.97
N GLN A 426 -27.82 -59.99 10.80
CA GLN A 426 -28.02 -58.96 11.83
C GLN A 426 -27.41 -59.36 13.19
N GLY A 427 -26.18 -59.84 13.17
CA GLY A 427 -25.43 -60.22 14.38
C GLY A 427 -25.81 -61.53 15.02
N LYS A 428 -26.78 -62.27 14.47
CA LYS A 428 -27.30 -63.57 15.00
C LYS A 428 -26.94 -64.69 14.04
N ARG A 429 -26.69 -65.92 14.60
CA ARG A 429 -26.51 -67.11 13.81
C ARG A 429 -27.78 -67.37 12.97
N ASP A 430 -27.63 -67.50 11.66
CA ASP A 430 -28.78 -67.73 10.75
C ASP A 430 -28.29 -68.47 9.49
N GLY A 431 -29.02 -69.48 9.04
CA GLY A 431 -28.65 -70.37 7.95
C GLY A 431 -27.94 -71.64 8.42
N ALA A 432 -27.24 -72.29 7.52
CA ALA A 432 -26.45 -73.48 7.81
C ALA A 432 -25.24 -73.15 8.69
N GLY A 433 -24.97 -73.96 9.72
CA GLY A 433 -23.83 -73.73 10.60
C GLY A 433 -23.53 -74.90 11.53
N LYS A 434 -22.30 -74.92 12.01
CA LYS A 434 -21.74 -75.93 12.90
C LYS A 434 -21.27 -75.27 14.16
N LEU A 435 -21.74 -75.75 15.31
CA LEU A 435 -21.30 -75.35 16.65
C LEU A 435 -20.48 -76.51 17.23
N THR A 436 -19.17 -76.22 17.52
CA THR A 436 -18.29 -77.14 18.21
C THR A 436 -18.14 -76.64 19.64
N TYR A 437 -18.62 -77.46 20.63
CA TYR A 437 -18.49 -77.10 22.02
C TYR A 437 -17.03 -77.31 22.51
N LYS A 438 -16.61 -76.61 23.53
CA LYS A 438 -15.27 -76.76 24.14
C LYS A 438 -14.90 -78.19 24.48
N GLY A 439 -15.90 -79.01 24.85
CA GLY A 439 -15.74 -80.45 25.14
C GLY A 439 -15.49 -81.34 23.91
N GLY A 440 -15.62 -80.79 22.71
CA GLY A 440 -15.48 -81.50 21.44
C GLY A 440 -16.80 -82.01 20.86
N GLU A 441 -17.91 -81.84 21.53
CA GLU A 441 -19.24 -82.15 20.98
C GLU A 441 -19.59 -81.23 19.84
N VAL A 442 -20.32 -81.68 18.81
CA VAL A 442 -20.71 -80.95 17.63
C VAL A 442 -22.17 -80.90 17.44
N SER A 443 -22.74 -79.70 17.22
CA SER A 443 -24.15 -79.54 16.75
C SER A 443 -24.09 -78.84 15.38
N GLU A 444 -24.57 -79.54 14.34
CA GLU A 444 -24.66 -79.06 12.99
C GLU A 444 -26.08 -79.01 12.49
N GLY A 445 -26.52 -77.92 11.90
CA GLY A 445 -27.90 -77.76 11.50
C GLY A 445 -28.24 -76.40 10.92
N ILE A 446 -29.54 -76.11 10.81
CA ILE A 446 -30.09 -74.81 10.37
C ILE A 446 -30.33 -73.93 11.57
N TRP A 447 -29.86 -72.74 11.57
CA TRP A 447 -30.02 -71.72 12.61
C TRP A 447 -30.98 -70.64 12.14
N LYS A 448 -31.80 -70.12 13.00
CA LYS A 448 -32.71 -69.02 12.77
C LYS A 448 -32.64 -68.03 13.95
N ALA A 449 -32.27 -66.80 13.71
CA ALA A 449 -32.15 -65.73 14.74
C ALA A 449 -31.45 -66.20 16.03
N GLY A 450 -30.37 -67.00 15.91
CA GLY A 450 -29.49 -67.46 16.99
C GLY A 450 -29.85 -68.83 17.56
N ILE A 451 -30.97 -69.45 17.20
CA ILE A 451 -31.47 -70.72 17.69
C ILE A 451 -31.37 -71.80 16.59
N MET A 452 -30.90 -73.01 16.93
CA MET A 452 -30.87 -74.13 16.01
C MET A 452 -32.34 -74.72 15.87
N THR A 453 -32.81 -74.77 14.61
CA THR A 453 -34.18 -75.13 14.29
C THR A 453 -34.36 -76.55 13.72
N GLY A 454 -33.26 -77.16 13.28
CA GLY A 454 -33.26 -78.48 12.72
C GLY A 454 -31.93 -78.92 12.11
N PRO A 455 -31.77 -80.18 11.72
CA PRO A 455 -30.57 -80.68 11.06
C PRO A 455 -30.43 -80.10 9.67
N LEU A 456 -29.25 -80.18 9.14
CA LEU A 456 -29.03 -79.82 7.72
C LEU A 456 -29.87 -80.72 6.82
N PRO A 457 -30.48 -80.20 5.71
CA PRO A 457 -31.11 -81.00 4.71
C PRO A 457 -30.12 -82.03 4.19
N ALA A 458 -30.56 -83.27 3.98
CA ALA A 458 -29.73 -84.33 3.38
C ALA A 458 -29.20 -83.80 2.01
N ALA A 459 -27.89 -83.96 1.72
CA ALA A 459 -27.37 -83.62 0.45
C ALA A 459 -28.14 -84.39 -0.65
N VAL A 460 -28.80 -83.68 -1.55
CA VAL A 460 -29.40 -84.29 -2.75
C VAL A 460 -28.23 -84.83 -3.55
N PRO A 461 -28.19 -86.12 -3.92
CA PRO A 461 -27.13 -86.63 -4.76
C PRO A 461 -27.12 -85.83 -6.07
N GLU A 462 -25.99 -85.36 -6.48
CA GLU A 462 -25.78 -84.74 -7.80
C GLU A 462 -26.18 -85.76 -8.86
N GLU A 463 -27.33 -85.61 -9.54
CA GLU A 463 -27.74 -86.43 -10.65
C GLU A 463 -26.64 -86.34 -11.72
N ALA A 464 -26.01 -87.52 -12.01
CA ALA A 464 -25.05 -87.66 -13.04
C ALA A 464 -25.64 -87.15 -14.37
N VAL A 465 -25.16 -86.09 -14.90
CA VAL A 465 -25.53 -85.60 -16.23
C VAL A 465 -25.20 -86.72 -17.24
N PRO A 466 -26.20 -87.27 -17.96
CA PRO A 466 -25.94 -88.33 -18.91
C PRO A 466 -25.05 -87.76 -20.05
N VAL A 467 -23.91 -88.32 -20.19
CA VAL A 467 -23.00 -88.08 -21.37
C VAL A 467 -23.76 -88.52 -22.57
N ALA A 468 -24.10 -87.62 -23.48
CA ALA A 468 -24.63 -87.94 -24.81
C ALA A 468 -23.64 -88.76 -25.58
N PRO A 469 -24.10 -89.81 -26.29
CA PRO A 469 -23.22 -90.65 -27.11
C PRO A 469 -22.66 -89.83 -28.29
N VAL A 470 -21.35 -89.89 -28.49
CA VAL A 470 -20.67 -89.42 -29.73
C VAL A 470 -20.93 -90.52 -30.78
N ASP A 471 -21.69 -90.16 -31.78
CA ASP A 471 -21.90 -91.03 -32.95
C ASP A 471 -20.63 -90.98 -33.86
N PRO A 472 -20.30 -92.07 -34.56
CA PRO A 472 -18.99 -92.33 -35.23
C PRO A 472 -18.67 -91.47 -36.46
#